data_e217cc000c9aed88b0f2f9087eb8e9d9
#
_entry.id   e217cc000c9aed88b0f2f9087eb8e9d9
#
_cell.length_a   1.000
_cell.length_b   1.000
_cell.length_c   1.000
_cell.angle_alpha   90.00
_cell.angle_beta   90.00
_cell.angle_gamma   90.00
#
_symmetry.space_group_name_H-M   'P 1'
#
loop_
_entity.id
_entity.type
_entity.pdbx_description
1 polymer ?
#
loop_
_entity_poly.entity_id
_entity_poly.type
_entity_poly.pdbx_seq_one_letter_code
_entity_poly.pdbx_strand_id
1 'polypeptide(L)'
;MADKNAVPGKNGNLYVPYDKRTGEKSVVFFTRDLSPEGLKKIYDRVSKGIEGKVAIKLHTGEAEGPNIIPRPWVKELYADRLPDATVVETNTYYEGSRYTTEAHRRTLETNGWTF
;
A
#
# COMPACT_ATOMS: atom_id res chain seq x y z
N MET A 1 6.18 23.60 -16.65
CA MET A 1 7.56 23.73 -17.18
C MET A 1 8.33 22.47 -16.78
N ALA A 2 9.09 21.87 -17.71
CA ALA A 2 9.95 20.73 -17.36
C ALA A 2 11.07 21.21 -16.45
N ASP A 3 11.45 20.39 -15.44
CA ASP A 3 12.59 20.69 -14.57
C ASP A 3 13.88 20.66 -15.41
N LYS A 4 14.62 21.77 -15.41
CA LYS A 4 15.88 21.91 -16.16
C LYS A 4 16.98 20.92 -15.72
N ASN A 5 16.83 20.30 -14.57
CA ASN A 5 17.73 19.31 -14.03
C ASN A 5 17.30 17.87 -14.35
N ALA A 6 16.18 17.69 -15.04
CA ALA A 6 15.69 16.36 -15.38
C ALA A 6 16.55 15.73 -16.48
N VAL A 7 16.92 14.48 -16.30
CA VAL A 7 17.71 13.68 -17.25
C VAL A 7 16.94 12.42 -17.65
N PRO A 8 17.16 11.88 -18.86
CA PRO A 8 16.53 10.63 -19.27
C PRO A 8 16.97 9.46 -18.39
N GLY A 9 16.02 8.71 -17.87
CA GLY A 9 16.25 7.42 -17.25
C GLY A 9 16.34 6.28 -18.28
N LYS A 10 16.68 5.08 -17.83
CA LYS A 10 16.79 3.88 -18.68
C LYS A 10 15.52 3.58 -19.49
N ASN A 11 14.36 4.00 -19.00
CA ASN A 11 13.04 3.76 -19.63
C ASN A 11 12.52 4.98 -20.39
N GLY A 12 13.37 5.97 -20.69
CA GLY A 12 12.95 7.21 -21.37
C GLY A 12 12.20 8.20 -20.47
N ASN A 13 11.83 7.84 -19.26
CA ASN A 13 11.21 8.77 -18.31
C ASN A 13 12.24 9.77 -17.79
N LEU A 14 11.84 11.03 -17.69
CA LEU A 14 12.66 12.07 -17.09
C LEU A 14 12.70 11.91 -15.57
N TYR A 15 13.90 11.99 -14.98
CA TYR A 15 14.06 12.07 -13.52
C TYR A 15 15.10 13.12 -13.17
N VAL A 16 15.00 13.68 -11.96
CA VAL A 16 16.00 14.58 -11.41
C VAL A 16 16.91 13.78 -10.47
N PRO A 17 18.23 13.68 -10.75
CA PRO A 17 19.18 13.04 -9.83
C PRO A 17 19.09 13.64 -8.43
N TYR A 18 19.31 12.82 -7.40
CA TYR A 18 19.11 13.23 -6.00
C TYR A 18 19.92 14.47 -5.63
N ASP A 19 21.19 14.54 -6.07
CA ASP A 19 22.11 15.64 -5.83
C ASP A 19 21.73 16.94 -6.58
N LYS A 20 20.85 16.85 -7.57
CA LYS A 20 20.34 17.98 -8.36
C LYS A 20 18.95 18.43 -7.93
N ARG A 21 18.32 17.73 -6.99
CA ARG A 21 16.99 18.10 -6.50
C ARG A 21 17.06 19.35 -5.66
N THR A 22 16.33 20.38 -6.07
CA THR A 22 16.15 21.63 -5.33
C THR A 22 14.73 21.70 -4.83
N GLY A 23 14.54 22.13 -3.60
CA GLY A 23 13.22 22.27 -3.01
C GLY A 23 13.10 21.56 -1.65
N GLU A 24 11.93 21.69 -1.06
CA GLU A 24 11.60 21.05 0.21
C GLU A 24 11.57 19.52 0.06
N LYS A 25 12.23 18.83 0.96
CA LYS A 25 12.22 17.36 0.99
C LYS A 25 10.91 16.87 1.59
N SER A 26 10.36 15.82 1.01
CA SER A 26 9.19 15.15 1.59
C SER A 26 9.50 14.62 2.99
N VAL A 27 8.56 14.80 3.89
CA VAL A 27 8.65 14.23 5.24
C VAL A 27 8.36 12.75 5.18
N VAL A 28 9.21 11.93 5.79
CA VAL A 28 9.01 10.49 5.94
C VAL A 28 8.81 10.18 7.41
N PHE A 29 7.75 9.47 7.73
CA PHE A 29 7.49 8.99 9.08
C PHE A 29 7.92 7.53 9.20
N PHE A 30 8.58 7.21 10.31
CA PHE A 30 9.06 5.87 10.62
C PHE A 30 8.66 5.45 12.02
N THR A 31 8.31 4.20 12.20
CA THR A 31 8.07 3.58 13.51
C THR A 31 8.81 2.27 13.65
N ARG A 32 9.21 1.93 14.88
CA ARG A 32 9.68 0.59 15.27
C ARG A 32 8.60 -0.19 16.00
N ASP A 33 7.45 0.43 16.23
CA ASP A 33 6.29 -0.20 16.85
C ASP A 33 5.57 -1.06 15.81
N LEU A 34 5.91 -2.35 15.77
CA LEU A 34 5.32 -3.34 14.88
C LEU A 34 4.05 -3.93 15.51
N SER A 35 3.04 -3.08 15.68
CA SER A 35 1.75 -3.40 16.26
C SER A 35 0.61 -2.70 15.50
N PRO A 36 -0.67 -3.06 15.73
CA PRO A 36 -1.80 -2.31 15.21
C PRO A 36 -1.75 -0.83 15.58
N GLU A 37 -1.35 -0.51 16.81
CA GLU A 37 -1.19 0.87 17.29
C GLU A 37 -0.10 1.62 16.53
N GLY A 38 1.01 0.97 16.25
CA GLY A 38 2.10 1.53 15.45
C GLY A 38 1.63 1.87 14.03
N LEU A 39 0.85 0.96 13.41
CA LEU A 39 0.26 1.19 12.09
C LEU A 39 -0.72 2.36 12.12
N LYS A 40 -1.61 2.42 13.11
CA LYS A 40 -2.57 3.53 13.30
C LYS A 40 -1.85 4.88 13.48
N LYS A 41 -0.78 4.93 14.30
CA LYS A 41 0.02 6.14 14.49
C LYS A 41 0.66 6.64 13.19
N ILE A 42 1.17 5.75 12.34
CA ILE A 42 1.72 6.13 11.02
C ILE A 42 0.60 6.64 10.13
N TYR A 43 -0.52 5.93 10.07
CA TYR A 43 -1.70 6.36 9.31
C TYR A 43 -2.15 7.76 9.72
N ASP A 44 -2.30 8.05 11.00
CA ASP A 44 -2.71 9.37 11.53
C ASP A 44 -1.74 10.50 11.11
N ARG A 45 -0.49 10.18 10.78
CA ARG A 45 0.50 11.16 10.30
C ARG A 45 0.39 11.45 8.81
N VAL A 46 0.03 10.43 8.00
CA VAL A 46 0.05 10.52 6.54
C VAL A 46 -1.34 10.73 5.92
N SER A 47 -2.42 10.50 6.69
CA SER A 47 -3.79 10.53 6.18
C SER A 47 -4.41 11.92 6.06
N LYS A 48 -3.69 12.98 6.44
CA LYS A 48 -4.19 14.35 6.36
C LYS A 48 -4.59 14.70 4.92
N GLY A 49 -5.85 15.09 4.72
CA GLY A 49 -6.38 15.42 3.40
C GLY A 49 -6.93 14.22 2.61
N ILE A 50 -6.99 13.02 3.19
CA ILE A 50 -7.74 11.90 2.61
C ILE A 50 -9.21 12.11 2.97
N GLU A 51 -10.05 12.33 1.97
CA GLU A 51 -11.48 12.62 2.11
C GLU A 51 -12.31 11.81 1.13
N GLY A 52 -13.62 11.71 1.38
CA GLY A 52 -14.58 11.02 0.53
C GLY A 52 -14.49 9.50 0.62
N LYS A 53 -14.74 8.81 -0.50
CA LYS A 53 -14.69 7.35 -0.55
C LYS A 53 -13.23 6.88 -0.56
N VAL A 54 -12.86 6.09 0.45
CA VAL A 54 -11.50 5.58 0.62
C VAL A 54 -11.40 4.12 0.18
N ALA A 55 -10.37 3.80 -0.59
CA ALA A 55 -9.97 2.43 -0.90
C ALA A 55 -8.63 2.11 -0.24
N ILE A 56 -8.56 1.03 0.51
CA ILE A 56 -7.32 0.52 1.08
C ILE A 56 -6.72 -0.49 0.10
N LYS A 57 -5.69 -0.10 -0.63
CA LYS A 57 -4.94 -1.06 -1.47
C LYS A 57 -4.10 -1.95 -0.57
N LEU A 58 -4.35 -3.23 -0.61
CA LEU A 58 -3.71 -4.21 0.26
C LEU A 58 -3.05 -5.30 -0.57
N HIS A 59 -1.80 -5.65 -0.26
CA HIS A 59 -1.20 -6.88 -0.76
C HIS A 59 -1.72 -8.08 0.06
N THR A 60 -2.59 -8.87 -0.54
CA THR A 60 -3.26 -10.01 0.12
C THR A 60 -2.40 -11.28 0.20
N GLY A 61 -1.30 -11.30 -0.53
CA GLY A 61 -0.34 -12.42 -0.56
C GLY A 61 -0.74 -13.56 -1.49
N GLU A 62 0.23 -14.39 -1.86
CA GLU A 62 -0.02 -15.66 -2.51
C GLU A 62 -0.66 -16.65 -1.50
N ALA A 63 -1.35 -17.67 -2.02
CA ALA A 63 -1.94 -18.70 -1.15
C ALA A 63 -0.87 -19.32 -0.23
N GLU A 64 -1.10 -19.28 1.08
CA GLU A 64 -0.17 -19.75 2.10
C GLU A 64 1.23 -19.11 2.03
N GLY A 65 1.35 -18.00 1.28
CA GLY A 65 2.63 -17.31 1.09
C GLY A 65 3.15 -16.64 2.36
N PRO A 66 4.49 -16.53 2.49
CA PRO A 66 5.11 -15.76 3.56
C PRO A 66 4.94 -14.25 3.33
N ASN A 67 5.34 -13.45 4.32
CA ASN A 67 5.45 -11.99 4.21
C ASN A 67 4.12 -11.26 3.99
N ILE A 68 3.02 -11.84 4.46
CA ILE A 68 1.71 -11.17 4.48
C ILE A 68 1.64 -10.31 5.74
N ILE A 69 1.19 -9.06 5.59
CA ILE A 69 0.94 -8.20 6.75
C ILE A 69 -0.03 -8.89 7.72
N PRO A 70 0.19 -8.85 9.04
CA PRO A 70 -0.72 -9.46 10.02
C PRO A 70 -2.15 -8.93 9.87
N ARG A 71 -3.12 -9.84 9.63
CA ARG A 71 -4.53 -9.47 9.40
C ARG A 71 -5.13 -8.63 10.53
N PRO A 72 -4.84 -8.91 11.82
CA PRO A 72 -5.33 -8.07 12.92
C PRO A 72 -4.93 -6.59 12.76
N TRP A 73 -3.75 -6.29 12.25
CA TRP A 73 -3.31 -4.91 12.07
C TRP A 73 -4.20 -4.14 11.08
N VAL A 74 -4.51 -4.78 9.95
CA VAL A 74 -5.39 -4.18 8.94
C VAL A 74 -6.82 -4.08 9.45
N LYS A 75 -7.30 -5.13 10.13
CA LYS A 75 -8.65 -5.17 10.70
C LYS A 75 -8.86 -4.05 11.73
N GLU A 76 -7.91 -3.84 12.63
CA GLU A 76 -7.99 -2.77 13.62
C GLU A 76 -7.86 -1.39 12.99
N LEU A 77 -6.95 -1.20 12.01
CA LEU A 77 -6.88 0.06 11.27
C LEU A 77 -8.21 0.38 10.58
N TYR A 78 -8.80 -0.63 9.92
CA TYR A 78 -10.09 -0.50 9.26
C TYR A 78 -11.17 -0.11 10.27
N ALA A 79 -11.32 -0.85 11.36
CA ALA A 79 -12.36 -0.62 12.37
C ALA A 79 -12.23 0.76 13.05
N ASP A 80 -11.01 1.17 13.36
CA ASP A 80 -10.77 2.36 14.18
C ASP A 80 -10.63 3.66 13.39
N ARG A 81 -10.23 3.58 12.12
CA ARG A 81 -9.90 4.77 11.30
C ARG A 81 -10.66 4.87 9.99
N LEU A 82 -11.09 3.74 9.44
CA LEU A 82 -11.59 3.66 8.08
C LEU A 82 -12.79 2.70 7.96
N PRO A 83 -13.82 2.81 8.84
CA PRO A 83 -14.92 1.83 8.88
C PRO A 83 -15.74 1.77 7.59
N ASP A 84 -15.73 2.84 6.80
CA ASP A 84 -16.46 2.94 5.53
C ASP A 84 -15.56 2.71 4.30
N ALA A 85 -14.29 2.35 4.50
CA ALA A 85 -13.38 2.09 3.39
C ALA A 85 -13.68 0.74 2.72
N THR A 86 -13.27 0.61 1.47
CA THR A 86 -13.27 -0.67 0.76
C THR A 86 -11.84 -1.18 0.64
N VAL A 87 -11.59 -2.41 1.07
CA VAL A 87 -10.30 -3.06 0.82
C VAL A 87 -10.27 -3.58 -0.61
N VAL A 88 -9.22 -3.25 -1.35
CA VAL A 88 -9.08 -3.59 -2.77
C VAL A 88 -7.73 -4.21 -3.07
N GLU A 89 -7.73 -5.16 -4.01
CA GLU A 89 -6.52 -5.75 -4.58
C GLU A 89 -6.76 -6.06 -6.05
N THR A 90 -5.71 -6.10 -6.85
CA THR A 90 -5.75 -6.51 -8.26
C THR A 90 -5.38 -7.97 -8.40
N ASN A 91 -5.90 -8.62 -9.45
CA ASN A 91 -5.34 -9.90 -9.88
C ASN A 91 -3.90 -9.71 -10.36
N THR A 92 -3.11 -10.78 -10.33
CA THR A 92 -1.76 -10.77 -10.87
C THR A 92 -1.79 -10.90 -12.38
N TYR A 93 -0.79 -10.33 -13.06
CA TYR A 93 -0.60 -10.50 -14.51
C TYR A 93 0.01 -11.88 -14.86
N TYR A 94 0.74 -12.48 -13.93
CA TYR A 94 1.33 -13.81 -14.08
C TYR A 94 0.38 -14.89 -13.54
N GLU A 95 0.47 -16.09 -14.09
CA GLU A 95 -0.29 -17.26 -13.64
C GLU A 95 0.05 -17.61 -12.17
N GLY A 96 -0.97 -17.99 -11.41
CA GLY A 96 -0.82 -18.33 -9.99
C GLY A 96 -2.13 -18.24 -9.23
N SER A 97 -2.04 -18.29 -7.92
CA SER A 97 -3.20 -18.32 -7.00
C SER A 97 -4.06 -17.05 -7.03
N ARG A 98 -3.61 -15.98 -7.69
CA ARG A 98 -4.33 -14.71 -7.82
C ARG A 98 -4.53 -14.26 -9.27
N TYR A 99 -4.33 -15.16 -10.25
CA TYR A 99 -4.43 -14.81 -11.66
C TYR A 99 -5.86 -14.54 -12.13
N THR A 100 -6.83 -15.34 -11.69
CA THR A 100 -8.26 -15.10 -11.95
C THR A 100 -8.98 -14.63 -10.70
N THR A 101 -10.12 -13.97 -10.88
CA THR A 101 -10.93 -13.48 -9.76
C THR A 101 -11.38 -14.61 -8.84
N GLU A 102 -11.75 -15.78 -9.38
CA GLU A 102 -12.13 -16.95 -8.60
C GLU A 102 -10.95 -17.51 -7.79
N ALA A 103 -9.79 -17.64 -8.43
CA ALA A 103 -8.57 -18.10 -7.76
C ALA A 103 -8.16 -17.11 -6.64
N HIS A 104 -8.23 -15.82 -6.94
CA HIS A 104 -7.90 -14.79 -5.96
C HIS A 104 -8.85 -14.79 -4.76
N ARG A 105 -10.15 -14.96 -4.96
CA ARG A 105 -11.12 -15.10 -3.85
C ARG A 105 -10.81 -16.29 -2.95
N ARG A 106 -10.49 -17.47 -3.52
CA ARG A 106 -10.03 -18.62 -2.73
C ARG A 106 -8.75 -18.32 -1.96
N THR A 107 -7.84 -17.58 -2.57
CA THR A 107 -6.60 -17.14 -1.89
C THR A 107 -6.89 -16.20 -0.72
N LEU A 108 -7.86 -15.29 -0.84
CA LEU A 108 -8.30 -14.45 0.28
C LEU A 108 -8.80 -15.28 1.45
N GLU A 109 -9.62 -16.31 1.18
CA GLU A 109 -10.12 -17.24 2.20
C GLU A 109 -8.96 -18.01 2.86
N THR A 110 -8.09 -18.62 2.06
CA THR A 110 -6.89 -19.35 2.53
C THR A 110 -6.02 -18.49 3.43
N ASN A 111 -5.82 -17.23 3.06
CA ASN A 111 -4.98 -16.29 3.80
C ASN A 111 -5.70 -15.59 4.96
N GLY A 112 -6.99 -15.88 5.20
CA GLY A 112 -7.76 -15.34 6.32
C GLY A 112 -8.16 -13.87 6.18
N TRP A 113 -8.40 -13.40 4.96
CA TRP A 113 -8.90 -12.05 4.65
C TRP A 113 -10.44 -11.95 4.59
N THR A 114 -11.13 -12.76 5.36
CA THR A 114 -12.60 -12.83 5.41
C THR A 114 -13.19 -12.07 6.60
N PHE A 115 -13.05 -10.76 6.60
CA PHE A 115 -13.63 -9.89 7.65
C PHE A 115 -14.22 -8.60 7.08
#